data_dc49277f567005d860c71fbaca996428
#
_entry.id   dc49277f567005d860c71fbaca996428
#
_cell.length_a   1.000
_cell.length_b   1.000
_cell.length_c   1.000
_cell.angle_alpha   90.00
_cell.angle_beta   90.00
_cell.angle_gamma   90.00
#
_symmetry.space_group_name_H-M   'P 1'
#
loop_
_entity.id
_entity.type
_entity.pdbx_description
1 polymer ?
#
loop_
_entity_poly.entity_id
_entity_poly.type
_entity_poly.pdbx_seq_one_letter_code
_entity_poly.pdbx_strand_id
1 'polypeptide(L)'
;MCEFRVRTDLALEAKESFEEDNVEIRGVKIDEDYDKEHEITITKVVIDTKNGAKAMGKPMGTYITLEAPNMAVPDEGYHREISKVLAQYIKKMLKKLPKEASVLIAGLGNREVTPDSLGPLVVGNLLITRHVVKEYGKYAMGKECVNSISGIVPGVMAQTGMETAEIIRGVIDETAPDLLIVVDALAARSTKRLSRTIQITDTGINPGSGVGNHRNAINEESMGIPVISIGVPTVVDAAVIVNDAMENMLHAMADSNSLKDMAAAFSTFKVSEKHELFRELLSPQLNTMFVTPKDVDETMKRLSFTISEALNMAFQTA
;
A
#
# COMPACT_ATOMS: atom_id res chain seq x y z
N MET A 1 -27.03 -13.49 -1.27
CA MET A 1 -25.85 -14.10 -0.66
C MET A 1 -24.69 -13.13 -0.88
N CYS A 2 -24.12 -12.59 0.18
CA CYS A 2 -22.96 -11.70 0.05
C CYS A 2 -21.76 -12.60 -0.20
N GLU A 3 -21.20 -12.57 -1.43
CA GLU A 3 -19.96 -13.28 -1.75
C GLU A 3 -18.87 -12.75 -0.83
N PHE A 4 -18.35 -13.61 0.03
CA PHE A 4 -17.30 -13.26 0.98
C PHE A 4 -15.97 -13.22 0.23
N ARG A 5 -15.59 -12.02 -0.24
CA ARG A 5 -14.23 -11.79 -0.77
C ARG A 5 -13.32 -11.46 0.40
N VAL A 6 -12.21 -12.18 0.53
CA VAL A 6 -11.14 -11.82 1.45
C VAL A 6 -10.69 -10.41 1.10
N ARG A 7 -10.76 -9.51 2.09
CA ARG A 7 -10.41 -8.10 1.90
C ARG A 7 -8.92 -7.97 1.73
N THR A 8 -8.50 -7.22 0.72
CA THR A 8 -7.09 -6.87 0.49
C THR A 8 -6.99 -5.42 0.06
N ASP A 9 -5.98 -4.73 0.54
CA ASP A 9 -5.64 -3.38 0.11
C ASP A 9 -4.81 -3.39 -1.17
N LEU A 10 -4.15 -4.51 -1.50
CA LEU A 10 -3.30 -4.64 -2.68
C LEU A 10 -4.09 -5.03 -3.94
N ALA A 11 -3.90 -4.28 -5.04
CA ALA A 11 -4.51 -4.59 -6.33
C ALA A 11 -3.96 -5.89 -6.95
N LEU A 12 -2.70 -6.21 -6.69
CA LEU A 12 -2.06 -7.45 -7.13
C LEU A 12 -2.74 -8.67 -6.52
N GLU A 13 -3.04 -8.66 -5.22
CA GLU A 13 -3.75 -9.76 -4.55
C GLU A 13 -5.19 -9.91 -5.05
N ALA A 14 -5.86 -8.79 -5.38
CA ALA A 14 -7.16 -8.84 -6.02
C ALA A 14 -7.09 -9.52 -7.39
N LYS A 15 -6.03 -9.27 -8.19
CA LYS A 15 -5.78 -9.93 -9.48
C LYS A 15 -5.58 -11.44 -9.31
N GLU A 16 -4.71 -11.86 -8.41
CA GLU A 16 -4.34 -13.27 -8.22
C GLU A 16 -5.56 -14.15 -7.92
N SER A 17 -6.52 -13.63 -7.17
CA SER A 17 -7.77 -14.35 -6.90
C SER A 17 -8.60 -14.68 -8.15
N PHE A 18 -8.34 -14.03 -9.29
CA PHE A 18 -8.98 -14.33 -10.58
C PHE A 18 -8.14 -15.24 -11.48
N GLU A 19 -6.81 -15.21 -11.36
CA GLU A 19 -5.93 -16.10 -12.11
C GLU A 19 -6.08 -17.55 -11.65
N GLU A 20 -6.34 -17.77 -10.37
CA GLU A 20 -6.70 -19.10 -9.84
C GLU A 20 -7.96 -19.66 -10.50
N ASP A 21 -8.88 -18.79 -10.95
CA ASP A 21 -10.12 -19.17 -11.65
C ASP A 21 -9.98 -19.18 -13.20
N ASN A 22 -8.80 -18.92 -13.79
CA ASN A 22 -8.54 -18.78 -15.22
C ASN A 22 -9.48 -17.77 -15.95
N VAL A 23 -9.84 -16.68 -15.29
CA VAL A 23 -10.75 -15.66 -15.82
C VAL A 23 -9.98 -14.43 -16.29
N GLU A 24 -10.02 -14.15 -17.60
CA GLU A 24 -9.52 -12.90 -18.16
C GLU A 24 -10.50 -11.75 -17.88
N ILE A 25 -10.06 -10.72 -17.12
CA ILE A 25 -10.92 -9.59 -16.74
C ILE A 25 -10.89 -8.53 -17.85
N ARG A 26 -11.99 -8.37 -18.58
CA ARG A 26 -12.10 -7.29 -19.58
C ARG A 26 -12.00 -5.90 -18.93
N GLY A 27 -11.10 -5.08 -19.47
CA GLY A 27 -10.86 -3.71 -18.97
C GLY A 27 -9.88 -3.64 -17.81
N VAL A 28 -9.07 -4.68 -17.62
CA VAL A 28 -7.90 -4.69 -16.74
C VAL A 28 -6.69 -5.03 -17.60
N LYS A 29 -5.68 -4.16 -17.58
CA LYS A 29 -4.39 -4.37 -18.25
C LYS A 29 -3.32 -4.58 -17.21
N ILE A 30 -2.47 -5.55 -17.44
CA ILE A 30 -1.39 -5.93 -16.54
C ILE A 30 -0.10 -5.92 -17.33
N ASP A 31 0.89 -5.29 -16.76
CA ASP A 31 2.25 -5.19 -17.28
C ASP A 31 3.20 -5.54 -16.13
N GLU A 32 4.10 -6.49 -16.36
CA GLU A 32 5.04 -6.96 -15.36
C GLU A 32 6.47 -6.80 -15.88
N ASP A 33 7.30 -6.19 -15.08
CA ASP A 33 8.72 -5.97 -15.35
C ASP A 33 9.55 -6.54 -14.18
N TYR A 34 10.71 -7.10 -14.50
CA TYR A 34 11.61 -7.69 -13.51
C TYR A 34 13.00 -7.08 -13.60
N ASP A 35 13.37 -6.33 -12.59
CA ASP A 35 14.72 -5.83 -12.39
C ASP A 35 15.59 -6.94 -11.80
N LYS A 36 16.43 -7.54 -12.68
CA LYS A 36 17.32 -8.65 -12.30
C LYS A 36 18.46 -8.22 -11.39
N GLU A 37 18.89 -6.97 -11.46
CA GLU A 37 20.01 -6.45 -10.68
C GLU A 37 19.63 -6.31 -9.21
N HIS A 38 18.39 -5.88 -8.97
CA HIS A 38 17.91 -5.62 -7.61
C HIS A 38 16.88 -6.64 -7.12
N GLU A 39 16.57 -7.66 -7.93
CA GLU A 39 15.56 -8.68 -7.62
C GLU A 39 14.17 -8.07 -7.28
N ILE A 40 13.78 -7.04 -8.04
CA ILE A 40 12.50 -6.33 -7.84
C ILE A 40 11.53 -6.73 -8.94
N THR A 41 10.36 -7.23 -8.59
CA THR A 41 9.25 -7.39 -9.52
C THR A 41 8.36 -6.16 -9.46
N ILE A 42 8.06 -5.57 -10.61
CA ILE A 42 7.20 -4.40 -10.73
C ILE A 42 5.97 -4.78 -11.55
N THR A 43 4.84 -4.84 -10.89
CA THR A 43 3.55 -5.14 -11.55
C THR A 43 2.72 -3.88 -11.65
N LYS A 44 2.35 -3.50 -12.87
CA LYS A 44 1.45 -2.39 -13.15
C LYS A 44 0.09 -2.93 -13.56
N VAL A 45 -0.93 -2.62 -12.78
CA VAL A 45 -2.33 -2.94 -13.07
C VAL A 45 -3.06 -1.65 -13.43
N VAL A 46 -3.70 -1.61 -14.59
CA VAL A 46 -4.54 -0.49 -15.05
C VAL A 46 -5.96 -0.98 -15.19
N ILE A 47 -6.86 -0.39 -14.41
CA ILE A 47 -8.29 -0.66 -14.45
C ILE A 47 -8.95 0.48 -15.22
N ASP A 48 -9.36 0.24 -16.47
CA ASP A 48 -9.84 1.28 -17.38
C ASP A 48 -11.36 1.23 -17.64
N THR A 49 -12.07 0.26 -17.05
CA THR A 49 -13.54 0.13 -17.18
C THR A 49 -14.25 -0.08 -15.86
N LYS A 50 -15.53 0.37 -15.80
CA LYS A 50 -16.41 0.13 -14.64
C LYS A 50 -16.61 -1.36 -14.34
N ASN A 51 -16.64 -2.20 -15.37
CA ASN A 51 -16.77 -3.66 -15.21
C ASN A 51 -15.50 -4.26 -14.60
N GLY A 52 -14.31 -3.83 -15.07
CA GLY A 52 -13.04 -4.19 -14.47
C GLY A 52 -12.96 -3.75 -13.00
N ALA A 53 -13.37 -2.52 -12.70
CA ALA A 53 -13.42 -2.00 -11.33
C ALA A 53 -14.34 -2.83 -10.41
N LYS A 54 -15.53 -3.18 -10.91
CA LYS A 54 -16.48 -4.04 -10.16
C LYS A 54 -15.92 -5.46 -9.96
N ALA A 55 -15.31 -6.04 -10.98
CA ALA A 55 -14.69 -7.34 -10.88
C ALA A 55 -13.54 -7.32 -9.85
N MET A 56 -12.58 -6.43 -10.01
CA MET A 56 -11.42 -6.28 -9.12
C MET A 56 -11.78 -5.80 -7.70
N GLY A 57 -12.99 -5.23 -7.49
CA GLY A 57 -13.35 -4.57 -6.24
C GLY A 57 -12.46 -3.37 -5.90
N LYS A 58 -11.87 -2.73 -6.94
CA LYS A 58 -10.97 -1.59 -6.84
C LYS A 58 -11.42 -0.47 -7.77
N PRO A 59 -11.21 0.81 -7.43
CA PRO A 59 -11.50 1.93 -8.32
C PRO A 59 -10.76 1.84 -9.67
N MET A 60 -11.31 2.52 -10.70
CA MET A 60 -10.60 2.70 -11.97
C MET A 60 -9.38 3.60 -11.73
N GLY A 61 -8.24 3.21 -12.32
CA GLY A 61 -6.99 3.93 -12.20
C GLY A 61 -5.77 3.02 -12.37
N THR A 62 -4.62 3.51 -11.97
CA THR A 62 -3.33 2.82 -12.10
C THR A 62 -2.83 2.39 -10.73
N TYR A 63 -2.45 1.13 -10.64
CA TYR A 63 -1.81 0.53 -9.46
C TYR A 63 -0.44 0.01 -9.87
N ILE A 64 0.60 0.44 -9.19
CA ILE A 64 1.97 -0.02 -9.39
C ILE A 64 2.41 -0.68 -8.10
N THR A 65 2.75 -1.96 -8.18
CA THR A 65 3.21 -2.76 -7.05
C THR A 65 4.67 -3.13 -7.25
N LEU A 66 5.52 -2.76 -6.32
CA LEU A 66 6.92 -3.15 -6.25
C LEU A 66 7.03 -4.27 -5.22
N GLU A 67 7.42 -5.46 -5.63
CA GLU A 67 7.72 -6.58 -4.76
C GLU A 67 9.24 -6.74 -4.67
N ALA A 68 9.79 -6.54 -3.48
CA ALA A 68 11.22 -6.55 -3.18
C ALA A 68 11.47 -7.50 -2.01
N PRO A 69 11.71 -8.81 -2.26
CA PRO A 69 11.82 -9.83 -1.21
C PRO A 69 12.87 -9.52 -0.15
N ASN A 70 13.97 -8.88 -0.56
CA ASN A 70 15.08 -8.53 0.33
C ASN A 70 14.84 -7.23 1.14
N MET A 71 13.72 -6.52 0.94
CA MET A 71 13.40 -5.29 1.69
C MET A 71 13.20 -5.53 3.19
N ALA A 72 12.92 -6.76 3.62
CA ALA A 72 12.88 -7.12 5.03
C ALA A 72 14.29 -7.27 5.66
N VAL A 73 15.34 -7.41 4.83
CA VAL A 73 16.73 -7.57 5.30
C VAL A 73 17.32 -6.19 5.59
N PRO A 74 18.13 -6.02 6.68
CA PRO A 74 18.77 -4.75 6.99
C PRO A 74 19.98 -4.51 6.07
N ASP A 75 19.73 -4.08 4.84
CA ASP A 75 20.74 -3.69 3.85
C ASP A 75 20.46 -2.28 3.35
N GLU A 76 21.22 -1.30 3.85
CA GLU A 76 21.05 0.12 3.48
C GLU A 76 21.30 0.38 1.99
N GLY A 77 22.21 -0.35 1.37
CA GLY A 77 22.49 -0.25 -0.05
C GLY A 77 21.28 -0.65 -0.87
N TYR A 78 20.67 -1.80 -0.55
CA TYR A 78 19.48 -2.29 -1.20
C TYR A 78 18.28 -1.33 -1.01
N HIS A 79 18.07 -0.82 0.20
CA HIS A 79 17.01 0.15 0.48
C HIS A 79 17.15 1.44 -0.34
N ARG A 80 18.38 1.90 -0.58
CA ARG A 80 18.66 3.07 -1.44
C ARG A 80 18.33 2.79 -2.91
N GLU A 81 18.59 1.61 -3.43
CA GLU A 81 18.19 1.24 -4.79
C GLU A 81 16.67 1.17 -4.91
N ILE A 82 15.96 0.57 -3.94
CA ILE A 82 14.49 0.61 -3.89
C ILE A 82 13.99 2.06 -3.91
N SER A 83 14.59 2.96 -3.15
CA SER A 83 14.22 4.38 -3.13
C SER A 83 14.35 5.01 -4.51
N LYS A 84 15.41 4.72 -5.28
CA LYS A 84 15.60 5.23 -6.65
C LYS A 84 14.54 4.69 -7.60
N VAL A 85 14.26 3.38 -7.56
CA VAL A 85 13.22 2.74 -8.39
C VAL A 85 11.86 3.35 -8.05
N LEU A 86 11.52 3.44 -6.78
CA LEU A 86 10.27 4.02 -6.30
C LEU A 86 10.12 5.48 -6.76
N ALA A 87 11.18 6.29 -6.65
CA ALA A 87 11.20 7.69 -7.12
C ALA A 87 10.91 7.82 -8.62
N GLN A 88 11.42 6.90 -9.45
CA GLN A 88 11.13 6.88 -10.88
C GLN A 88 9.64 6.65 -11.17
N TYR A 89 9.00 5.72 -10.45
CA TYR A 89 7.58 5.44 -10.62
C TYR A 89 6.71 6.58 -10.08
N ILE A 90 7.07 7.20 -8.96
CA ILE A 90 6.43 8.42 -8.47
C ILE A 90 6.53 9.51 -9.54
N LYS A 91 7.72 9.81 -10.07
CA LYS A 91 7.92 10.81 -11.13
C LYS A 91 7.07 10.54 -12.39
N LYS A 92 6.88 9.26 -12.77
CA LYS A 92 6.00 8.90 -13.90
C LYS A 92 4.53 9.30 -13.64
N MET A 93 4.06 9.20 -12.39
CA MET A 93 2.71 9.61 -12.00
C MET A 93 2.58 11.14 -11.88
N LEU A 94 3.68 11.84 -11.59
CA LEU A 94 3.71 13.31 -11.42
C LEU A 94 3.78 14.10 -12.75
N LYS A 95 3.83 13.46 -13.91
CA LYS A 95 4.05 14.12 -15.24
C LYS A 95 3.09 15.26 -15.57
N LYS A 96 1.94 15.33 -14.93
CA LYS A 96 0.92 16.37 -15.14
C LYS A 96 1.07 17.57 -14.20
N LEU A 97 2.01 17.53 -13.24
CA LEU A 97 2.19 18.60 -12.30
C LEU A 97 3.00 19.78 -12.86
N PRO A 98 2.77 20.99 -12.37
CA PRO A 98 3.63 22.15 -12.64
C PRO A 98 5.09 21.87 -12.24
N LYS A 99 6.04 22.58 -12.85
CA LYS A 99 7.46 22.47 -12.48
C LYS A 99 7.75 22.91 -11.05
N GLU A 100 6.95 23.81 -10.50
CA GLU A 100 7.03 24.32 -9.12
C GLU A 100 5.70 24.00 -8.42
N ALA A 101 5.43 22.74 -8.19
CA ALA A 101 4.19 22.29 -7.58
C ALA A 101 4.17 22.51 -6.06
N SER A 102 3.00 22.83 -5.53
CA SER A 102 2.70 22.77 -4.11
C SER A 102 2.16 21.38 -3.77
N VAL A 103 2.84 20.66 -2.88
CA VAL A 103 2.50 19.27 -2.55
C VAL A 103 2.27 19.14 -1.05
N LEU A 104 1.14 18.57 -0.70
CA LEU A 104 0.84 18.15 0.67
C LEU A 104 1.08 16.64 0.79
N ILE A 105 1.88 16.22 1.78
CA ILE A 105 2.12 14.81 2.07
C ILE A 105 1.51 14.49 3.43
N ALA A 106 0.53 13.59 3.44
CA ALA A 106 -0.17 13.14 4.64
C ALA A 106 0.28 11.74 5.03
N GLY A 107 0.88 11.60 6.21
CA GLY A 107 1.22 10.32 6.81
C GLY A 107 0.09 9.82 7.70
N LEU A 108 -0.65 8.81 7.24
CA LEU A 108 -1.75 8.22 8.00
C LEU A 108 -1.25 7.21 9.03
N GLY A 109 -2.10 6.91 9.98
CA GLY A 109 -1.86 5.92 11.02
C GLY A 109 -1.57 6.53 12.39
N ASN A 110 -1.31 5.63 13.33
CA ASN A 110 -1.03 5.96 14.72
C ASN A 110 0.46 5.79 15.03
N ARG A 111 1.14 6.87 15.39
CA ARG A 111 2.58 6.85 15.72
C ARG A 111 2.90 5.95 16.92
N GLU A 112 1.94 5.77 17.84
CA GLU A 112 2.10 4.98 19.06
C GLU A 112 1.86 3.48 18.82
N VAL A 113 1.41 3.09 17.63
CA VAL A 113 1.19 1.69 17.24
C VAL A 113 2.18 1.35 16.13
N THR A 114 3.24 0.63 16.48
CA THR A 114 4.38 0.39 15.59
C THR A 114 4.00 -0.02 14.16
N PRO A 115 3.17 -1.07 13.92
CA PRO A 115 2.83 -1.45 12.55
C PRO A 115 1.97 -0.42 11.80
N ASP A 116 1.39 0.55 12.50
CA ASP A 116 0.57 1.65 11.96
C ASP A 116 1.35 2.99 11.90
N SER A 117 2.63 2.99 12.25
CA SER A 117 3.45 4.21 12.35
C SER A 117 4.14 4.61 11.05
N LEU A 118 3.98 3.85 9.96
CA LEU A 118 4.69 4.09 8.70
C LEU A 118 4.52 5.52 8.17
N GLY A 119 3.27 5.96 7.98
CA GLY A 119 2.97 7.30 7.48
C GLY A 119 3.57 8.42 8.33
N PRO A 120 3.34 8.43 9.66
CA PRO A 120 3.98 9.36 10.59
C PRO A 120 5.51 9.40 10.52
N LEU A 121 6.17 8.26 10.37
CA LEU A 121 7.63 8.17 10.25
C LEU A 121 8.12 8.69 8.91
N VAL A 122 7.41 8.40 7.81
CA VAL A 122 7.74 8.96 6.48
C VAL A 122 7.70 10.48 6.51
N VAL A 123 6.64 11.08 7.04
CA VAL A 123 6.52 12.55 7.13
C VAL A 123 7.66 13.14 7.97
N GLY A 124 8.07 12.46 9.05
CA GLY A 124 9.18 12.90 9.90
C GLY A 124 10.54 12.94 9.20
N ASN A 125 10.71 12.18 8.09
CA ASN A 125 11.96 12.11 7.32
C ASN A 125 11.93 12.93 6.02
N LEU A 126 10.83 13.66 5.72
CA LEU A 126 10.71 14.45 4.52
C LEU A 126 11.50 15.75 4.56
N LEU A 127 12.02 16.14 3.41
CA LEU A 127 12.56 17.49 3.20
C LEU A 127 11.39 18.45 2.97
N ILE A 128 10.94 19.09 4.04
CA ILE A 128 9.88 20.10 3.99
C ILE A 128 10.45 21.44 3.51
N THR A 129 9.90 21.97 2.42
CA THR A 129 10.42 23.19 1.75
C THR A 129 9.44 24.37 1.77
N ARG A 130 8.13 24.12 1.99
CA ARG A 130 7.08 25.15 1.89
C ARG A 130 7.38 26.40 2.72
N HIS A 131 7.81 26.26 3.98
CA HIS A 131 8.12 27.37 4.86
C HIS A 131 9.33 28.19 4.34
N VAL A 132 10.36 27.52 3.81
CA VAL A 132 11.55 28.18 3.24
C VAL A 132 11.18 28.96 1.98
N VAL A 133 10.43 28.33 1.06
CA VAL A 133 9.99 28.95 -0.18
C VAL A 133 9.07 30.15 0.09
N LYS A 134 8.18 30.04 1.08
CA LYS A 134 7.23 31.11 1.44
C LYS A 134 7.91 32.29 2.13
N GLU A 135 8.89 32.04 3.01
CA GLU A 135 9.55 33.08 3.79
C GLU A 135 10.71 33.75 3.03
N TYR A 136 11.54 32.96 2.34
CA TYR A 136 12.79 33.42 1.74
C TYR A 136 12.81 33.35 0.22
N GLY A 137 11.74 32.81 -0.39
CA GLY A 137 11.67 32.55 -1.82
C GLY A 137 12.48 31.34 -2.27
N LYS A 138 12.26 30.91 -3.52
CA LYS A 138 12.85 29.69 -4.09
C LYS A 138 14.38 29.70 -4.16
N TYR A 139 14.98 30.88 -4.35
CA TYR A 139 16.44 31.02 -4.45
C TYR A 139 17.18 30.72 -3.14
N ALA A 140 16.49 30.76 -2.00
CA ALA A 140 17.08 30.37 -0.71
C ALA A 140 17.51 28.90 -0.66
N MET A 141 16.96 28.05 -1.53
CA MET A 141 17.34 26.65 -1.67
C MET A 141 18.51 26.43 -2.64
N GLY A 142 19.06 27.50 -3.22
CA GLY A 142 20.16 27.41 -4.22
C GLY A 142 19.76 26.79 -5.55
N LYS A 143 18.46 26.77 -5.87
CA LYS A 143 17.89 26.16 -7.09
C LYS A 143 17.00 27.14 -7.83
N GLU A 144 16.90 26.97 -9.15
CA GLU A 144 16.00 27.77 -10.00
C GLU A 144 14.53 27.36 -9.84
N CYS A 145 14.29 26.07 -9.65
CA CYS A 145 12.95 25.49 -9.47
C CYS A 145 12.90 24.69 -8.16
N VAL A 146 11.91 24.95 -7.32
CA VAL A 146 11.73 24.26 -6.04
C VAL A 146 10.24 23.95 -5.84
N ASN A 147 9.92 22.70 -5.59
CA ASN A 147 8.58 22.31 -5.16
C ASN A 147 8.31 22.75 -3.72
N SER A 148 7.11 23.24 -3.46
CA SER A 148 6.65 23.63 -2.13
C SER A 148 6.07 22.43 -1.40
N ILE A 149 6.90 21.72 -0.63
CA ILE A 149 6.52 20.49 0.09
C ILE A 149 6.10 20.81 1.51
N SER A 150 4.91 20.37 1.89
CA SER A 150 4.39 20.39 3.26
C SER A 150 4.01 18.99 3.71
N GLY A 151 4.09 18.71 5.00
CA GLY A 151 3.75 17.43 5.59
C GLY A 151 2.80 17.57 6.76
N ILE A 152 1.89 16.61 6.91
CA ILE A 152 0.98 16.52 8.06
C ILE A 152 0.87 15.07 8.54
N VAL A 153 0.78 14.89 9.83
CA VAL A 153 0.40 13.64 10.50
C VAL A 153 -0.92 13.90 11.22
N PRO A 154 -2.07 13.59 10.60
CA PRO A 154 -3.38 13.92 11.15
C PRO A 154 -3.75 13.12 12.39
N GLY A 155 -3.05 12.01 12.65
CA GLY A 155 -3.40 11.06 13.69
C GLY A 155 -4.63 10.22 13.32
N VAL A 156 -5.18 9.53 14.31
CA VAL A 156 -6.36 8.65 14.17
C VAL A 156 -7.56 9.21 14.90
N MET A 157 -8.76 8.85 14.49
CA MET A 157 -10.01 9.34 15.07
C MET A 157 -10.09 9.13 16.59
N ALA A 158 -9.54 8.03 17.09
CA ALA A 158 -9.51 7.77 18.54
C ALA A 158 -8.70 8.79 19.35
N GLN A 159 -7.74 9.49 18.71
CA GLN A 159 -6.93 10.53 19.35
C GLN A 159 -7.52 11.92 19.13
N THR A 160 -8.09 12.17 17.94
CA THR A 160 -8.50 13.53 17.51
C THR A 160 -9.99 13.79 17.65
N GLY A 161 -10.81 12.74 17.65
CA GLY A 161 -12.26 12.84 17.56
C GLY A 161 -12.80 13.22 16.17
N MET A 162 -11.91 13.34 15.17
CA MET A 162 -12.23 13.76 13.81
C MET A 162 -11.84 12.68 12.80
N GLU A 163 -12.57 12.59 11.69
CA GLU A 163 -12.15 11.78 10.55
C GLU A 163 -10.86 12.38 9.94
N THR A 164 -9.92 11.49 9.60
CA THR A 164 -8.65 11.89 8.96
C THR A 164 -8.88 12.70 7.68
N ALA A 165 -9.90 12.34 6.91
CA ALA A 165 -10.29 13.04 5.69
C ALA A 165 -10.77 14.49 5.96
N GLU A 166 -11.43 14.75 7.10
CA GLU A 166 -11.86 16.10 7.50
C GLU A 166 -10.66 17.00 7.80
N ILE A 167 -9.69 16.47 8.55
CA ILE A 167 -8.46 17.20 8.90
C ILE A 167 -7.68 17.55 7.62
N ILE A 168 -7.48 16.58 6.73
CA ILE A 168 -6.74 16.77 5.49
C ILE A 168 -7.45 17.78 4.59
N ARG A 169 -8.78 17.72 4.47
CA ARG A 169 -9.56 18.68 3.68
C ARG A 169 -9.40 20.10 4.21
N GLY A 170 -9.48 20.30 5.52
CA GLY A 170 -9.25 21.60 6.12
C GLY A 170 -7.85 22.17 5.82
N VAL A 171 -6.82 21.31 5.77
CA VAL A 171 -5.47 21.73 5.37
C VAL A 171 -5.39 22.04 3.87
N ILE A 172 -6.07 21.26 3.02
CA ILE A 172 -6.14 21.52 1.58
C ILE A 172 -6.81 22.87 1.30
N ASP A 173 -7.93 23.15 1.95
CA ASP A 173 -8.67 24.41 1.80
C ASP A 173 -7.81 25.63 2.18
N GLU A 174 -6.98 25.52 3.23
CA GLU A 174 -6.10 26.60 3.69
C GLU A 174 -4.81 26.72 2.85
N THR A 175 -4.26 25.62 2.38
CA THR A 175 -2.91 25.62 1.76
C THR A 175 -2.92 25.53 0.24
N ALA A 176 -4.06 25.16 -0.36
CA ALA A 176 -4.31 25.02 -1.79
C ALA A 176 -3.18 24.27 -2.55
N PRO A 177 -2.87 23.01 -2.20
CA PRO A 177 -1.83 22.26 -2.89
C PRO A 177 -2.30 21.77 -4.27
N ASP A 178 -1.37 21.60 -5.19
CA ASP A 178 -1.64 21.01 -6.52
C ASP A 178 -1.80 19.49 -6.46
N LEU A 179 -1.28 18.85 -5.41
CA LEU A 179 -1.28 17.39 -5.22
C LEU A 179 -1.32 17.03 -3.74
N LEU A 180 -2.10 16.03 -3.42
CA LEU A 180 -2.02 15.30 -2.15
C LEU A 180 -1.32 13.96 -2.36
N ILE A 181 -0.29 13.67 -1.55
CA ILE A 181 0.26 12.31 -1.42
C ILE A 181 -0.12 11.78 -0.05
N VAL A 182 -0.63 10.55 -0.03
CA VAL A 182 -1.03 9.87 1.22
C VAL A 182 -0.15 8.65 1.41
N VAL A 183 0.43 8.49 2.59
CA VAL A 183 1.22 7.31 2.96
C VAL A 183 0.54 6.59 4.10
N ASP A 184 0.31 5.28 3.93
CA ASP A 184 -0.43 4.47 4.91
C ASP A 184 0.17 3.06 5.06
N ALA A 185 -0.09 2.47 6.23
CA ALA A 185 0.15 1.06 6.50
C ALA A 185 -1.05 0.24 6.01
N LEU A 186 -0.81 -0.81 5.26
CA LEU A 186 -1.83 -1.67 4.69
C LEU A 186 -1.92 -3.02 5.41
N ALA A 187 -3.00 -3.75 5.17
CA ALA A 187 -3.13 -5.16 5.52
C ALA A 187 -2.89 -6.03 4.27
N ALA A 188 -2.05 -7.05 4.40
CA ALA A 188 -1.83 -8.04 3.34
C ALA A 188 -2.77 -9.24 3.49
N ARG A 189 -3.06 -9.88 2.36
CA ARG A 189 -3.71 -11.18 2.27
C ARG A 189 -2.72 -12.36 2.25
N SER A 190 -1.43 -12.07 2.11
CA SER A 190 -0.38 -13.08 2.09
C SER A 190 0.80 -12.66 2.96
N THR A 191 1.29 -13.59 3.77
CA THR A 191 2.49 -13.38 4.61
C THR A 191 3.75 -13.10 3.77
N LYS A 192 3.79 -13.55 2.51
CA LYS A 192 4.92 -13.35 1.57
C LYS A 192 5.15 -11.88 1.25
N ARG A 193 4.09 -11.04 1.31
CA ARG A 193 4.12 -9.61 0.95
C ARG A 193 4.37 -8.68 2.12
N LEU A 194 4.29 -9.22 3.33
CA LEU A 194 4.41 -8.45 4.55
C LEU A 194 5.77 -7.74 4.62
N SER A 195 5.75 -6.40 4.67
CA SER A 195 6.93 -5.53 4.68
C SER A 195 7.91 -5.71 3.50
N ARG A 196 7.44 -6.30 2.38
CA ARG A 196 8.24 -6.59 1.18
C ARG A 196 7.63 -6.03 -0.10
N THR A 197 6.51 -5.33 0.04
CA THR A 197 5.73 -4.83 -1.09
C THR A 197 5.39 -3.37 -0.86
N ILE A 198 5.56 -2.53 -1.88
CA ILE A 198 5.12 -1.14 -1.89
C ILE A 198 4.12 -0.97 -3.02
N GLN A 199 2.93 -0.47 -2.74
CA GLN A 199 1.93 -0.13 -3.75
C GLN A 199 1.82 1.38 -3.89
N ILE A 200 1.82 1.87 -5.13
CA ILE A 200 1.51 3.26 -5.49
C ILE A 200 0.26 3.26 -6.35
N THR A 201 -0.66 4.19 -6.12
CA THR A 201 -1.87 4.32 -6.95
C THR A 201 -2.33 5.77 -7.04
N ASP A 202 -2.99 6.11 -8.16
CA ASP A 202 -3.66 7.39 -8.40
C ASP A 202 -5.15 7.38 -8.02
N THR A 203 -5.63 6.33 -7.38
CA THR A 203 -7.05 6.18 -7.01
C THR A 203 -7.36 6.64 -5.59
N GLY A 204 -6.35 7.07 -4.84
CA GLY A 204 -6.49 7.37 -3.42
C GLY A 204 -6.53 6.12 -2.54
N ILE A 205 -7.03 6.26 -1.33
CA ILE A 205 -7.07 5.21 -0.30
C ILE A 205 -8.35 5.27 0.52
N ASN A 206 -8.77 4.12 1.02
CA ASN A 206 -9.81 4.00 2.05
C ASN A 206 -9.13 3.58 3.36
N PRO A 207 -8.78 4.51 4.26
CA PRO A 207 -8.02 4.21 5.45
C PRO A 207 -8.70 3.13 6.30
N GLY A 208 -7.93 2.13 6.77
CA GLY A 208 -8.43 1.07 7.61
C GLY A 208 -9.34 0.02 6.94
N SER A 209 -9.52 0.07 5.61
CA SER A 209 -10.37 -0.89 4.89
C SER A 209 -9.89 -2.34 5.05
N GLY A 210 -8.58 -2.56 5.04
CA GLY A 210 -7.97 -3.88 5.22
C GLY A 210 -8.19 -4.49 6.60
N VAL A 211 -8.41 -3.66 7.61
CA VAL A 211 -8.69 -4.09 8.99
C VAL A 211 -10.18 -3.97 9.36
N GLY A 212 -11.05 -3.77 8.38
CA GLY A 212 -12.51 -3.73 8.58
C GLY A 212 -13.07 -2.43 9.11
N ASN A 213 -12.26 -1.37 9.21
CA ASN A 213 -12.70 -0.04 9.57
C ASN A 213 -13.20 0.70 8.31
N HIS A 214 -14.44 1.16 8.35
CA HIS A 214 -14.99 1.99 7.27
C HIS A 214 -14.74 3.46 7.59
N ARG A 215 -13.77 4.06 6.93
CA ARG A 215 -13.44 5.48 7.00
C ARG A 215 -13.81 6.18 5.70
N ASN A 216 -13.90 7.52 5.75
CA ASN A 216 -14.09 8.29 4.54
C ASN A 216 -12.92 8.12 3.59
N ALA A 217 -13.23 7.88 2.30
CA ALA A 217 -12.23 7.75 1.26
C ALA A 217 -11.43 9.06 1.10
N ILE A 218 -10.14 8.92 0.88
CA ILE A 218 -9.23 10.02 0.53
C ILE A 218 -8.82 9.81 -0.93
N ASN A 219 -9.52 10.46 -1.84
CA ASN A 219 -9.32 10.37 -3.28
C ASN A 219 -9.60 11.74 -3.94
N GLU A 220 -9.40 11.83 -5.25
CA GLU A 220 -9.61 13.07 -5.99
C GLU A 220 -11.04 13.62 -5.85
N GLU A 221 -12.05 12.77 -5.85
CA GLU A 221 -13.45 13.18 -5.70
C GLU A 221 -13.72 13.81 -4.32
N SER A 222 -13.19 13.22 -3.24
CA SER A 222 -13.42 13.69 -1.87
C SER A 222 -12.54 14.86 -1.47
N MET A 223 -11.36 15.02 -2.09
CA MET A 223 -10.36 16.05 -1.75
C MET A 223 -10.39 17.24 -2.71
N GLY A 224 -10.97 17.09 -3.91
CA GLY A 224 -11.04 18.14 -4.92
C GLY A 224 -9.73 18.41 -5.67
N ILE A 225 -8.68 17.66 -5.37
CA ILE A 225 -7.36 17.73 -6.00
C ILE A 225 -6.84 16.31 -6.31
N PRO A 226 -5.89 16.14 -7.24
CA PRO A 226 -5.26 14.84 -7.50
C PRO A 226 -4.69 14.22 -6.24
N VAL A 227 -4.88 12.90 -6.08
CA VAL A 227 -4.38 12.13 -4.92
C VAL A 227 -3.57 10.95 -5.40
N ILE A 228 -2.34 10.82 -4.88
CA ILE A 228 -1.52 9.61 -5.03
C ILE A 228 -1.41 8.97 -3.64
N SER A 229 -1.61 7.66 -3.55
CA SER A 229 -1.38 6.92 -2.31
C SER A 229 -0.21 5.95 -2.45
N ILE A 230 0.56 5.85 -1.39
CA ILE A 230 1.67 4.91 -1.22
C ILE A 230 1.36 4.07 0.01
N GLY A 231 1.34 2.76 -0.16
CA GLY A 231 1.03 1.87 0.94
C GLY A 231 1.98 0.68 1.02
N VAL A 232 2.23 0.22 2.25
CA VAL A 232 3.03 -0.97 2.53
C VAL A 232 2.26 -1.87 3.47
N PRO A 233 2.12 -3.16 3.17
CA PRO A 233 1.50 -4.11 4.10
C PRO A 233 2.41 -4.36 5.29
N THR A 234 1.93 -4.01 6.48
CA THR A 234 2.64 -4.11 7.76
C THR A 234 2.05 -5.16 8.69
N VAL A 235 0.82 -5.57 8.40
CA VAL A 235 0.08 -6.58 9.17
C VAL A 235 -0.60 -7.58 8.24
N VAL A 236 -0.85 -8.77 8.77
CA VAL A 236 -1.75 -9.77 8.19
C VAL A 236 -2.77 -10.21 9.23
N ASP A 237 -3.97 -10.57 8.78
CA ASP A 237 -4.98 -11.22 9.63
C ASP A 237 -4.45 -12.60 10.08
N ALA A 238 -4.65 -12.97 11.33
CA ALA A 238 -4.23 -14.29 11.83
C ALA A 238 -4.90 -15.43 11.04
N ALA A 239 -6.11 -15.24 10.56
CA ALA A 239 -6.79 -16.22 9.71
C ALA A 239 -6.05 -16.47 8.38
N VAL A 240 -5.38 -15.46 7.83
CA VAL A 240 -4.54 -15.59 6.62
C VAL A 240 -3.36 -16.52 6.88
N ILE A 241 -2.68 -16.37 8.03
CA ILE A 241 -1.54 -17.22 8.39
C ILE A 241 -1.96 -18.69 8.48
N VAL A 242 -3.13 -18.94 9.09
CA VAL A 242 -3.67 -20.31 9.19
C VAL A 242 -4.02 -20.85 7.80
N ASN A 243 -4.61 -20.02 6.93
CA ASN A 243 -4.89 -20.43 5.55
C ASN A 243 -3.60 -20.76 4.78
N ASP A 244 -2.59 -19.90 4.82
CA ASP A 244 -1.28 -20.12 4.17
C ASP A 244 -0.63 -21.44 4.70
N ALA A 245 -0.71 -21.70 6.00
CA ALA A 245 -0.20 -22.92 6.62
C ALA A 245 -0.96 -24.17 6.14
N MET A 246 -2.29 -24.09 6.04
CA MET A 246 -3.13 -25.17 5.56
C MET A 246 -2.91 -25.48 4.08
N GLU A 247 -2.75 -24.45 3.24
CA GLU A 247 -2.40 -24.63 1.83
C GLU A 247 -1.04 -25.33 1.66
N ASN A 248 -0.03 -24.89 2.39
CA ASN A 248 1.28 -25.56 2.40
C ASN A 248 1.19 -27.01 2.87
N MET A 249 0.36 -27.29 3.86
CA MET A 249 0.10 -28.68 4.33
C MET A 249 -0.57 -29.51 3.22
N LEU A 250 -1.58 -28.98 2.54
CA LEU A 250 -2.27 -29.68 1.43
C LEU A 250 -1.32 -29.96 0.28
N HIS A 251 -0.43 -29.03 -0.06
CA HIS A 251 0.61 -29.26 -1.06
C HIS A 251 1.56 -30.40 -0.64
N ALA A 252 2.06 -30.38 0.60
CA ALA A 252 2.91 -31.44 1.12
C ALA A 252 2.20 -32.82 1.16
N MET A 253 0.89 -32.84 1.45
CA MET A 253 0.08 -34.06 1.40
C MET A 253 -0.13 -34.54 -0.05
N ALA A 254 -0.28 -33.67 -1.03
CA ALA A 254 -0.40 -34.03 -2.44
C ALA A 254 0.85 -34.71 -2.98
N ASP A 255 2.03 -34.31 -2.47
CA ASP A 255 3.32 -34.94 -2.83
C ASP A 255 3.56 -36.28 -2.12
N SER A 256 2.72 -36.63 -1.14
CA SER A 256 2.84 -37.88 -0.35
C SER A 256 2.02 -39.00 -0.99
N ASN A 257 2.63 -40.16 -1.23
CA ASN A 257 1.95 -41.34 -1.77
C ASN A 257 0.80 -41.88 -0.90
N SER A 258 0.81 -41.62 0.41
CA SER A 258 -0.19 -42.10 1.35
C SER A 258 -1.32 -41.10 1.64
N LEU A 259 -1.13 -39.80 1.34
CA LEU A 259 -2.05 -38.73 1.72
C LEU A 259 -2.65 -37.98 0.52
N LYS A 260 -2.19 -38.27 -0.72
CA LYS A 260 -2.63 -37.59 -1.93
C LYS A 260 -4.14 -37.62 -2.18
N ASP A 261 -4.82 -38.73 -1.82
CA ASP A 261 -6.26 -38.88 -2.02
C ASP A 261 -7.04 -37.94 -1.07
N MET A 262 -6.53 -37.72 0.15
CA MET A 262 -7.07 -36.73 1.06
C MET A 262 -6.86 -35.30 0.56
N ALA A 263 -5.65 -34.98 0.07
CA ALA A 263 -5.37 -33.68 -0.53
C ALA A 263 -6.26 -33.41 -1.76
N ALA A 264 -6.48 -34.44 -2.60
CA ALA A 264 -7.39 -34.36 -3.75
C ALA A 264 -8.84 -34.06 -3.34
N ALA A 265 -9.34 -34.67 -2.26
CA ALA A 265 -10.67 -34.37 -1.72
C ALA A 265 -10.79 -32.89 -1.27
N PHE A 266 -9.77 -32.37 -0.57
CA PHE A 266 -9.74 -30.95 -0.17
C PHE A 266 -9.59 -29.98 -1.35
N SER A 267 -8.92 -30.39 -2.42
CA SER A 267 -8.76 -29.55 -3.62
C SER A 267 -10.07 -29.32 -4.38
N THR A 268 -11.10 -30.12 -4.15
CA THR A 268 -12.43 -29.94 -4.75
C THR A 268 -13.21 -28.74 -4.18
N PHE A 269 -12.84 -28.28 -2.98
CA PHE A 269 -13.46 -27.09 -2.38
C PHE A 269 -12.98 -25.83 -3.07
N LYS A 270 -13.90 -24.89 -3.30
CA LYS A 270 -13.55 -23.54 -3.77
C LYS A 270 -12.72 -22.82 -2.71
N VAL A 271 -11.88 -21.89 -3.14
CA VAL A 271 -11.05 -21.06 -2.24
C VAL A 271 -11.91 -20.38 -1.16
N SER A 272 -13.08 -19.86 -1.53
CA SER A 272 -14.03 -19.26 -0.59
C SER A 272 -14.57 -20.24 0.47
N GLU A 273 -14.83 -21.48 0.08
CA GLU A 273 -15.34 -22.54 0.98
C GLU A 273 -14.25 -23.00 1.95
N LYS A 274 -13.00 -23.11 1.47
CA LYS A 274 -11.84 -23.39 2.33
C LYS A 274 -11.63 -22.32 3.37
N HIS A 275 -11.68 -21.04 2.96
CA HIS A 275 -11.56 -19.90 3.85
C HIS A 275 -12.67 -19.85 4.90
N GLU A 276 -13.90 -20.15 4.52
CA GLU A 276 -15.04 -20.16 5.45
C GLU A 276 -14.90 -21.28 6.48
N LEU A 277 -14.52 -22.47 6.02
CA LEU A 277 -14.26 -23.63 6.88
C LEU A 277 -13.14 -23.35 7.88
N PHE A 278 -12.02 -22.78 7.43
CA PHE A 278 -10.90 -22.45 8.31
C PHE A 278 -11.27 -21.37 9.32
N ARG A 279 -12.05 -20.39 8.91
CA ARG A 279 -12.52 -19.33 9.80
C ARG A 279 -13.48 -19.86 10.88
N GLU A 280 -14.34 -20.82 10.54
CA GLU A 280 -15.20 -21.48 11.52
C GLU A 280 -14.42 -22.33 12.51
N LEU A 281 -13.32 -22.95 12.06
CA LEU A 281 -12.43 -23.74 12.91
C LEU A 281 -11.55 -22.87 13.82
N LEU A 282 -11.32 -21.59 13.44
CA LEU A 282 -10.55 -20.65 14.27
C LEU A 282 -11.38 -20.21 15.47
N SER A 283 -10.71 -20.11 16.62
CA SER A 283 -11.35 -19.52 17.80
C SER A 283 -11.76 -18.05 17.49
N PRO A 284 -12.86 -17.56 18.04
CA PRO A 284 -13.30 -16.17 17.83
C PRO A 284 -12.21 -15.12 18.12
N GLN A 285 -11.30 -15.43 19.05
CA GLN A 285 -10.19 -14.55 19.40
C GLN A 285 -9.19 -14.36 18.23
N LEU A 286 -8.87 -15.43 17.49
CA LEU A 286 -7.96 -15.36 16.34
C LEU A 286 -8.54 -14.55 15.18
N ASN A 287 -9.86 -14.54 15.02
CA ASN A 287 -10.53 -13.76 13.98
C ASN A 287 -10.45 -12.22 14.15
N THR A 288 -9.95 -11.75 15.27
CA THR A 288 -9.77 -10.33 15.59
C THR A 288 -8.31 -9.93 15.75
N MET A 289 -7.37 -10.85 15.52
CA MET A 289 -5.95 -10.62 15.72
C MET A 289 -5.26 -10.30 14.40
N PHE A 290 -4.43 -9.27 14.44
CA PHE A 290 -3.47 -8.95 13.37
C PHE A 290 -2.06 -9.28 13.82
N VAL A 291 -1.27 -9.84 12.92
CA VAL A 291 0.11 -10.28 13.19
C VAL A 291 1.08 -9.46 12.35
N THR A 292 2.20 -9.11 12.95
CA THR A 292 3.28 -8.35 12.35
C THR A 292 4.63 -9.06 12.58
N PRO A 293 5.68 -8.81 11.78
CA PRO A 293 7.01 -9.37 12.00
C PRO A 293 7.58 -9.02 13.37
N LYS A 294 8.44 -9.89 13.91
CA LYS A 294 9.06 -9.71 15.22
C LYS A 294 9.93 -8.42 15.27
N ASP A 295 10.55 -8.04 14.16
CA ASP A 295 11.44 -6.89 14.02
C ASP A 295 10.73 -5.67 13.42
N VAL A 296 9.41 -5.55 13.64
CA VAL A 296 8.57 -4.50 13.06
C VAL A 296 9.08 -3.09 13.35
N ASP A 297 9.64 -2.83 14.53
CA ASP A 297 10.16 -1.50 14.92
C ASP A 297 11.29 -1.04 13.98
N GLU A 298 12.26 -1.92 13.72
CA GLU A 298 13.37 -1.63 12.81
C GLU A 298 12.93 -1.61 11.36
N THR A 299 12.01 -2.49 11.01
CA THR A 299 11.43 -2.56 9.66
C THR A 299 10.66 -1.28 9.33
N MET A 300 9.85 -0.73 10.25
CA MET A 300 9.15 0.53 10.03
C MET A 300 10.11 1.70 9.82
N LYS A 301 11.21 1.77 10.56
CA LYS A 301 12.25 2.80 10.36
C LYS A 301 12.86 2.70 8.97
N ARG A 302 13.25 1.50 8.52
CA ARG A 302 13.85 1.28 7.20
C ARG A 302 12.87 1.62 6.07
N LEU A 303 11.64 1.12 6.15
CA LEU A 303 10.60 1.37 5.14
C LEU A 303 10.24 2.85 5.05
N SER A 304 10.09 3.52 6.20
CA SER A 304 9.81 4.95 6.23
C SER A 304 10.93 5.77 5.60
N PHE A 305 12.18 5.41 5.87
CA PHE A 305 13.34 6.04 5.23
C PHE A 305 13.35 5.80 3.72
N THR A 306 13.11 4.56 3.26
CA THR A 306 13.04 4.20 1.84
C THR A 306 12.00 5.05 1.09
N ILE A 307 10.79 5.18 1.65
CA ILE A 307 9.72 5.94 1.03
C ILE A 307 9.99 7.44 1.08
N SER A 308 10.47 7.96 2.22
CA SER A 308 10.79 9.39 2.34
C SER A 308 11.93 9.80 1.41
N GLU A 309 12.97 8.98 1.27
CA GLU A 309 14.06 9.22 0.33
C GLU A 309 13.57 9.21 -1.12
N ALA A 310 12.71 8.26 -1.48
CA ALA A 310 12.08 8.23 -2.79
C ALA A 310 11.26 9.48 -3.09
N LEU A 311 10.46 9.94 -2.13
CA LEU A 311 9.69 11.19 -2.23
C LEU A 311 10.62 12.40 -2.35
N ASN A 312 11.64 12.50 -1.52
CA ASN A 312 12.63 13.57 -1.57
C ASN A 312 13.30 13.61 -2.96
N MET A 313 13.74 12.45 -3.51
CA MET A 313 14.30 12.35 -4.85
C MET A 313 13.29 12.69 -5.95
N ALA A 314 12.02 12.33 -5.79
CA ALA A 314 10.99 12.59 -6.78
C ALA A 314 10.72 14.09 -6.94
N PHE A 315 10.76 14.85 -5.85
CA PHE A 315 10.51 16.29 -5.83
C PHE A 315 11.77 17.15 -5.86
N GLN A 316 12.95 16.58 -5.77
CA GLN A 316 14.18 17.31 -6.08
C GLN A 316 14.24 17.56 -7.57
N THR A 317 13.94 18.78 -7.98
CA THR A 317 14.28 19.27 -9.33
C THR A 317 15.78 19.44 -9.44
N ALA A 318 16.35 18.99 -10.53
CA ALA A 318 17.77 19.13 -10.83
C ALA A 318 18.19 20.60 -10.89
#